data_ad65b6d7a273bb44cf4a781ac4aa8069
#
_entry.id   ad65b6d7a273bb44cf4a781ac4aa8069
#
_cell.length_a   1.000
_cell.length_b   1.000
_cell.length_c   1.000
_cell.angle_alpha   90.00
_cell.angle_beta   90.00
_cell.angle_gamma   90.00
#
_symmetry.space_group_name_H-M   'P 1'
#
loop_
_entity.id
_entity.type
_entity.pdbx_description
1 polymer ?
#
loop_
_entity_poly.entity_id
_entity_poly.type
_entity_poly.pdbx_seq_one_letter_code
_entity_poly.pdbx_strand_id
1 'polypeptide(L)'
;MKHTTIFLIFMTLLASCSSNTIYDEPKDLIPKDSMVLLLKDLYLATSAKSIKNKKQQKKISYTPLVYNTYKIDSLRFSTSNFFYTSKVDVYEPMLDQVMELLKKEQVFFTQTKKIKDSIFNDSIKKKKEKMTEEIKDKELKKFDVSKKRRIPKDFLKKKKASKKN
;
A
#
# COMPACT_ATOMS: atom_id res chain seq x y z
N MET A 1 -23.22 51.37 38.36
CA MET A 1 -21.83 51.63 37.91
C MET A 1 -20.98 50.38 37.81
N LYS A 2 -21.03 49.39 38.73
CA LYS A 2 -20.21 48.16 38.64
C LYS A 2 -20.53 47.30 37.41
N HIS A 3 -21.79 47.16 37.01
CA HIS A 3 -22.18 46.34 35.84
C HIS A 3 -21.78 46.96 34.49
N THR A 4 -21.78 48.29 34.42
CA THR A 4 -21.33 49.01 33.21
C THR A 4 -19.84 48.89 32.99
N THR A 5 -19.05 48.86 34.06
CA THR A 5 -17.58 48.64 33.98
C THR A 5 -17.23 47.21 33.53
N ILE A 6 -17.97 46.23 34.05
CA ILE A 6 -17.77 44.82 33.64
C ILE A 6 -18.13 44.60 32.15
N PHE A 7 -19.22 45.23 31.69
CA PHE A 7 -19.63 45.19 30.29
C PHE A 7 -18.60 45.82 29.36
N LEU A 8 -18.00 46.92 29.77
CA LEU A 8 -16.97 47.62 28.98
C LEU A 8 -15.68 46.82 28.89
N ILE A 9 -15.26 46.14 29.98
CA ILE A 9 -14.11 45.22 29.99
C ILE A 9 -14.39 44.02 29.10
N PHE A 10 -15.59 43.46 29.10
CA PHE A 10 -15.96 42.34 28.25
C PHE A 10 -15.95 42.72 26.77
N MET A 11 -16.39 43.91 26.41
CA MET A 11 -16.34 44.41 25.03
C MET A 11 -14.91 44.64 24.50
N THR A 12 -13.99 45.07 25.37
CA THR A 12 -12.57 45.26 24.98
C THR A 12 -11.84 43.93 24.77
N LEU A 13 -12.24 42.86 25.46
CA LEU A 13 -11.70 41.51 25.25
C LEU A 13 -12.10 40.90 23.92
N LEU A 14 -13.28 41.25 23.38
CA LEU A 14 -13.75 40.76 22.06
C LEU A 14 -13.04 41.44 20.88
N ALA A 15 -12.46 42.61 21.05
CA ALA A 15 -11.74 43.34 20.00
C ALA A 15 -10.29 42.87 19.79
N SER A 16 -9.79 41.95 20.63
CA SER A 16 -8.36 41.58 20.67
C SER A 16 -7.94 40.50 19.64
N CYS A 17 -8.81 39.97 18.78
CA CYS A 17 -8.52 38.86 17.89
C CYS A 17 -8.47 39.26 16.40
N SER A 18 -7.71 40.26 16.00
CA SER A 18 -7.39 40.48 14.60
C SER A 18 -5.87 40.64 14.38
N SER A 19 -5.11 39.59 14.61
CA SER A 19 -3.73 39.54 14.16
C SER A 19 -3.70 39.09 12.68
N ASN A 20 -3.86 40.07 11.77
CA ASN A 20 -3.59 39.87 10.37
C ASN A 20 -2.05 39.86 10.19
N THR A 21 -1.43 38.71 10.51
CA THR A 21 0.02 38.58 10.39
C THR A 21 0.32 38.36 8.91
N ILE A 22 0.74 39.43 8.22
CA ILE A 22 1.25 39.34 6.82
C ILE A 22 2.64 38.73 6.91
N TYR A 23 2.74 37.47 6.51
CA TYR A 23 4.03 36.81 6.38
C TYR A 23 4.61 37.11 5.00
N ASP A 24 5.85 37.59 4.96
CA ASP A 24 6.58 37.82 3.73
C ASP A 24 6.87 36.48 3.02
N GLU A 25 6.83 36.52 1.70
CA GLU A 25 7.15 35.36 0.88
C GLU A 25 8.65 35.03 1.00
N PRO A 26 9.01 33.81 1.38
CA PRO A 26 10.42 33.39 1.45
C PRO A 26 11.07 33.47 0.07
N LYS A 27 12.34 33.93 0.00
CA LYS A 27 13.10 34.00 -1.24
C LYS A 27 13.26 32.65 -1.95
N ASP A 28 13.25 31.56 -1.19
CA ASP A 28 13.41 30.18 -1.69
C ASP A 28 12.14 29.35 -1.46
N LEU A 29 10.98 29.98 -1.72
CA LEU A 29 9.68 29.32 -1.60
C LEU A 29 9.60 28.11 -2.54
N ILE A 30 9.13 26.99 -2.02
CA ILE A 30 8.81 25.81 -2.83
C ILE A 30 7.56 26.14 -3.66
N PRO A 31 7.57 25.97 -5.00
CA PRO A 31 6.40 26.22 -5.83
C PRO A 31 5.20 25.37 -5.40
N LYS A 32 3.99 25.92 -5.51
CA LYS A 32 2.75 25.32 -5.04
C LYS A 32 2.57 23.86 -5.50
N ASP A 33 2.76 23.59 -6.80
CA ASP A 33 2.59 22.25 -7.37
C ASP A 33 3.62 21.26 -6.80
N SER A 34 4.87 21.71 -6.64
CA SER A 34 5.91 20.90 -6.01
C SER A 34 5.63 20.65 -4.52
N MET A 35 5.07 21.64 -3.83
CA MET A 35 4.69 21.53 -2.43
C MET A 35 3.56 20.50 -2.23
N VAL A 36 2.58 20.45 -3.14
CA VAL A 36 1.49 19.46 -3.13
C VAL A 36 2.07 18.04 -3.25
N LEU A 37 2.96 17.81 -4.21
CA LEU A 37 3.60 16.50 -4.39
C LEU A 37 4.49 16.12 -3.19
N LEU A 38 5.23 17.07 -2.68
CA LEU A 38 6.07 16.89 -1.50
C LEU A 38 5.26 16.54 -0.26
N LEU A 39 4.16 17.25 0.00
CA LEU A 39 3.24 16.95 1.10
C LEU A 39 2.66 15.54 0.97
N LYS A 40 2.21 15.15 -0.23
CA LYS A 40 1.72 13.80 -0.50
C LYS A 40 2.75 12.75 -0.09
N ASP A 41 4.00 12.90 -0.55
CA ASP A 41 5.06 11.94 -0.27
C ASP A 41 5.50 11.93 1.20
N LEU A 42 5.45 13.08 1.88
CA LEU A 42 5.68 13.18 3.33
C LEU A 42 4.58 12.47 4.13
N TYR A 43 3.31 12.56 3.73
CA TYR A 43 2.21 11.80 4.33
C TYR A 43 2.43 10.30 4.20
N LEU A 44 2.83 9.84 3.01
CA LEU A 44 3.16 8.44 2.78
C LEU A 44 4.37 7.99 3.62
N ALA A 45 5.44 8.78 3.64
CA ALA A 45 6.66 8.50 4.41
C ALA A 45 6.38 8.40 5.92
N THR A 46 5.53 9.30 6.44
CA THR A 46 5.15 9.33 7.86
C THR A 46 4.27 8.12 8.20
N SER A 47 3.30 7.79 7.36
CA SER A 47 2.43 6.63 7.53
C SER A 47 3.22 5.31 7.47
N ALA A 48 4.20 5.22 6.58
CA ALA A 48 5.06 4.05 6.42
C ALA A 48 5.92 3.75 7.67
N LYS A 49 6.20 4.74 8.52
CA LYS A 49 6.96 4.56 9.77
C LYS A 49 6.35 3.54 10.73
N SER A 50 5.02 3.43 10.75
CA SER A 50 4.30 2.48 11.61
C SER A 50 4.18 1.07 11.03
N ILE A 51 4.49 0.89 9.74
CA ILE A 51 4.35 -0.37 9.01
C ILE A 51 5.70 -1.11 8.99
N LYS A 52 5.66 -2.45 9.05
CA LYS A 52 6.86 -3.27 8.84
C LYS A 52 7.28 -3.23 7.38
N ASN A 53 8.55 -2.97 7.13
CA ASN A 53 9.12 -3.07 5.79
C ASN A 53 9.36 -4.55 5.38
N LYS A 54 9.86 -4.79 4.18
CA LYS A 54 10.19 -6.14 3.68
C LYS A 54 11.20 -6.90 4.56
N LYS A 55 12.04 -6.18 5.30
CA LYS A 55 13.02 -6.73 6.27
C LYS A 55 12.46 -6.87 7.68
N GLN A 56 11.13 -6.75 7.88
CA GLN A 56 10.44 -6.83 9.18
C GLN A 56 10.81 -5.72 10.18
N GLN A 57 11.46 -4.65 9.72
CA GLN A 57 11.84 -3.51 10.54
C GLN A 57 10.69 -2.50 10.64
N LYS A 58 10.52 -1.89 11.83
CA LYS A 58 9.55 -0.82 12.12
C LYS A 58 10.28 0.46 12.54
N LYS A 59 9.54 1.56 12.58
CA LYS A 59 10.02 2.87 13.05
C LYS A 59 11.13 3.49 12.20
N ILE A 60 11.23 3.09 10.93
CA ILE A 60 12.16 3.69 9.98
C ILE A 60 11.58 5.01 9.51
N SER A 61 12.39 6.08 9.57
CA SER A 61 12.03 7.38 9.01
C SER A 61 12.38 7.43 7.52
N TYR A 62 11.36 7.62 6.69
CA TYR A 62 11.51 7.78 5.24
C TYR A 62 11.54 9.26 4.80
N THR A 63 11.35 10.19 5.73
CA THR A 63 11.38 11.64 5.47
C THR A 63 12.67 12.12 4.80
N PRO A 64 13.88 11.68 5.21
CA PRO A 64 15.11 12.07 4.53
C PRO A 64 15.16 11.64 3.06
N LEU A 65 14.56 10.49 2.73
CA LEU A 65 14.48 10.01 1.36
C LEU A 65 13.60 10.94 0.50
N VAL A 66 12.48 11.42 1.06
CA VAL A 66 11.62 12.40 0.38
C VAL A 66 12.38 13.68 0.12
N TYR A 67 13.03 14.25 1.12
CA TYR A 67 13.81 15.49 0.94
C TYR A 67 14.92 15.34 -0.12
N ASN A 68 15.60 14.21 -0.13
CA ASN A 68 16.62 13.92 -1.15
C ASN A 68 16.01 13.84 -2.57
N THR A 69 14.82 13.25 -2.70
CA THR A 69 14.12 13.12 -3.99
C THR A 69 13.76 14.49 -4.57
N TYR A 70 13.30 15.40 -3.72
CA TYR A 70 12.95 16.77 -4.13
C TYR A 70 14.13 17.75 -4.11
N LYS A 71 15.32 17.30 -3.70
CA LYS A 71 16.53 18.14 -3.56
C LYS A 71 16.30 19.36 -2.69
N ILE A 72 15.63 19.17 -1.57
CA ILE A 72 15.37 20.21 -0.57
C ILE A 72 15.91 19.77 0.77
N ASP A 73 16.10 20.73 1.65
CA ASP A 73 16.37 20.50 3.06
C ASP A 73 15.13 20.74 3.94
N SER A 74 15.24 20.38 5.21
CA SER A 74 14.16 20.52 6.17
C SER A 74 13.83 21.99 6.48
N LEU A 75 14.80 22.88 6.36
CA LEU A 75 14.61 24.32 6.62
C LEU A 75 13.78 24.95 5.51
N ARG A 76 14.13 24.71 4.24
CA ARG A 76 13.37 25.18 3.09
C ARG A 76 11.93 24.67 3.12
N PHE A 77 11.75 23.38 3.44
CA PHE A 77 10.40 22.83 3.63
C PHE A 77 9.65 23.55 4.76
N SER A 78 10.25 23.67 5.95
CA SER A 78 9.63 24.30 7.11
C SER A 78 9.20 25.73 6.84
N THR A 79 10.08 26.53 6.22
CA THR A 79 9.81 27.92 5.88
C THR A 79 8.69 28.05 4.85
N SER A 80 8.72 27.22 3.79
CA SER A 80 7.68 27.19 2.77
C SER A 80 6.33 26.72 3.34
N ASN A 81 6.35 25.68 4.18
CA ASN A 81 5.14 25.17 4.80
C ASN A 81 4.50 26.21 5.74
N PHE A 82 5.32 26.92 6.51
CA PHE A 82 4.84 28.00 7.38
C PHE A 82 4.19 29.12 6.55
N PHE A 83 4.78 29.52 5.44
CA PHE A 83 4.20 30.51 4.54
C PHE A 83 2.84 30.07 3.98
N TYR A 84 2.74 28.81 3.49
CA TYR A 84 1.48 28.32 2.94
C TYR A 84 0.41 28.17 4.02
N THR A 85 0.76 27.64 5.20
CA THR A 85 -0.19 27.46 6.31
C THR A 85 -0.70 28.79 6.86
N SER A 86 0.05 29.88 6.71
CA SER A 86 -0.41 31.23 7.08
C SER A 86 -1.47 31.79 6.12
N LYS A 87 -1.64 31.20 4.92
CA LYS A 87 -2.58 31.60 3.88
C LYS A 87 -3.62 30.51 3.65
N VAL A 88 -4.63 30.44 4.49
CA VAL A 88 -5.66 29.38 4.50
C VAL A 88 -6.30 29.20 3.12
N ASP A 89 -6.64 30.30 2.44
CA ASP A 89 -7.26 30.28 1.12
C ASP A 89 -6.42 29.60 0.03
N VAL A 90 -5.08 29.56 0.24
CA VAL A 90 -4.15 28.89 -0.66
C VAL A 90 -3.88 27.46 -0.21
N TYR A 91 -3.76 27.27 1.12
CA TYR A 91 -3.35 25.98 1.69
C TYR A 91 -4.46 24.92 1.63
N GLU A 92 -5.70 25.29 1.86
CA GLU A 92 -6.85 24.38 1.81
C GLU A 92 -6.98 23.69 0.44
N PRO A 93 -7.01 24.42 -0.70
CA PRO A 93 -7.04 23.78 -2.01
C PRO A 93 -5.80 22.90 -2.31
N MET A 94 -4.63 23.23 -1.71
CA MET A 94 -3.45 22.38 -1.83
C MET A 94 -3.64 21.05 -1.12
N LEU A 95 -4.22 21.05 0.08
CA LEU A 95 -4.52 19.83 0.83
C LEU A 95 -5.57 18.97 0.12
N ASP A 96 -6.58 19.59 -0.49
CA ASP A 96 -7.56 18.86 -1.31
C ASP A 96 -6.89 18.12 -2.47
N GLN A 97 -5.95 18.78 -3.16
CA GLN A 97 -5.16 18.13 -4.21
C GLN A 97 -4.31 16.97 -3.67
N VAL A 98 -3.68 17.16 -2.51
CA VAL A 98 -2.93 16.08 -1.83
C VAL A 98 -3.84 14.88 -1.56
N MET A 99 -5.03 15.12 -1.01
CA MET A 99 -6.01 14.06 -0.72
C MET A 99 -6.48 13.34 -1.98
N GLU A 100 -6.71 14.09 -3.07
CA GLU A 100 -7.09 13.50 -4.36
C GLU A 100 -5.99 12.59 -4.92
N LEU A 101 -4.74 13.04 -4.89
CA LEU A 101 -3.58 12.25 -5.31
C LEU A 101 -3.42 10.98 -4.48
N LEU A 102 -3.55 11.07 -3.16
CA LEU A 102 -3.50 9.91 -2.26
C LEU A 102 -4.62 8.90 -2.55
N LYS A 103 -5.84 9.38 -2.82
CA LYS A 103 -6.96 8.51 -3.23
C LYS A 103 -6.69 7.80 -4.56
N LYS A 104 -6.17 8.51 -5.56
CA LYS A 104 -5.78 7.92 -6.85
C LYS A 104 -4.73 6.82 -6.68
N GLU A 105 -3.70 7.07 -5.88
CA GLU A 105 -2.68 6.06 -5.58
C GLU A 105 -3.27 4.85 -4.83
N GLN A 106 -4.12 5.08 -3.84
CA GLN A 106 -4.79 4.00 -3.10
C GLN A 106 -5.60 3.09 -4.03
N VAL A 107 -6.37 3.66 -4.95
CA VAL A 107 -7.15 2.90 -5.94
C VAL A 107 -6.22 2.09 -6.83
N PHE A 108 -5.17 2.72 -7.37
CA PHE A 108 -4.19 2.07 -8.22
C PHE A 108 -3.52 0.87 -7.53
N PHE A 109 -3.03 1.05 -6.29
CA PHE A 109 -2.40 -0.04 -5.54
C PHE A 109 -3.37 -1.15 -5.17
N THR A 110 -4.62 -0.81 -4.83
CA THR A 110 -5.66 -1.78 -4.51
C THR A 110 -6.01 -2.65 -5.73
N GLN A 111 -6.16 -2.04 -6.90
CA GLN A 111 -6.43 -2.74 -8.16
C GLN A 111 -5.24 -3.63 -8.55
N THR A 112 -4.03 -3.08 -8.49
CA THR A 112 -2.80 -3.82 -8.80
C THR A 112 -2.63 -5.03 -7.88
N LYS A 113 -2.94 -4.87 -6.59
CA LYS A 113 -2.91 -5.98 -5.63
C LYS A 113 -3.92 -7.07 -5.99
N LYS A 114 -5.18 -6.70 -6.27
CA LYS A 114 -6.22 -7.65 -6.68
C LYS A 114 -5.82 -8.46 -7.91
N ILE A 115 -5.24 -7.81 -8.93
CA ILE A 115 -4.75 -8.46 -10.15
C ILE A 115 -3.62 -9.45 -9.81
N LYS A 116 -2.64 -9.03 -9.02
CA LYS A 116 -1.53 -9.91 -8.61
C LYS A 116 -2.02 -11.12 -7.80
N ASP A 117 -2.94 -10.91 -6.88
CA ASP A 117 -3.51 -11.99 -6.06
C ASP A 117 -4.31 -12.98 -6.93
N SER A 118 -5.07 -12.50 -7.94
CA SER A 118 -5.77 -13.35 -8.90
C SER A 118 -4.78 -14.20 -9.70
N ILE A 119 -3.76 -13.60 -10.32
CA ILE A 119 -2.74 -14.32 -11.10
C ILE A 119 -2.03 -15.37 -10.23
N PHE A 120 -1.70 -15.02 -9.00
CA PHE A 120 -1.06 -15.94 -8.07
C PHE A 120 -1.94 -17.14 -7.74
N ASN A 121 -3.22 -16.89 -7.43
CA ASN A 121 -4.19 -17.94 -7.13
C ASN A 121 -4.41 -18.90 -8.33
N ASP A 122 -4.53 -18.35 -9.53
CA ASP A 122 -4.67 -19.14 -10.76
C ASP A 122 -3.43 -20.02 -11.01
N SER A 123 -2.25 -19.46 -10.75
CA SER A 123 -0.99 -20.20 -10.88
C SER A 123 -0.91 -21.36 -9.88
N ILE A 124 -1.34 -21.15 -8.64
CA ILE A 124 -1.40 -22.21 -7.61
C ILE A 124 -2.41 -23.28 -8.00
N LYS A 125 -3.59 -22.86 -8.47
CA LYS A 125 -4.64 -23.80 -8.90
C LYS A 125 -4.15 -24.71 -10.01
N LYS A 126 -3.57 -24.16 -11.08
CA LYS A 126 -2.98 -24.90 -12.17
C LYS A 126 -1.88 -25.88 -11.71
N LYS A 127 -1.03 -25.44 -10.76
CA LYS A 127 0.03 -26.32 -10.21
C LYS A 127 -0.55 -27.47 -9.40
N LYS A 128 -1.60 -27.24 -8.62
CA LYS A 128 -2.29 -28.29 -7.85
C LYS A 128 -2.97 -29.29 -8.78
N GLU A 129 -3.65 -28.82 -9.81
CA GLU A 129 -4.31 -29.70 -10.80
C GLU A 129 -3.31 -30.62 -11.47
N LYS A 130 -2.18 -30.10 -11.99
CA LYS A 130 -1.11 -30.90 -12.57
C LYS A 130 -0.55 -31.95 -11.59
N MET A 131 -0.32 -31.54 -10.34
CA MET A 131 0.22 -32.47 -9.33
C MET A 131 -0.79 -33.57 -8.99
N THR A 132 -2.10 -33.27 -8.98
CA THR A 132 -3.15 -34.25 -8.75
C THR A 132 -3.25 -35.26 -9.92
N GLU A 133 -3.10 -34.82 -11.17
CA GLU A 133 -3.07 -35.66 -12.33
C GLU A 133 -1.84 -36.60 -12.31
N GLU A 134 -0.65 -36.08 -12.01
CA GLU A 134 0.55 -36.88 -11.88
C GLU A 134 0.46 -37.98 -10.79
N ILE A 135 -0.20 -37.65 -9.67
CA ILE A 135 -0.43 -38.63 -8.58
C ILE A 135 -1.40 -39.70 -9.04
N LYS A 136 -2.51 -39.36 -9.69
CA LYS A 136 -3.46 -40.33 -10.24
C LYS A 136 -2.82 -41.27 -11.25
N ASP A 137 -2.00 -40.73 -12.15
CA ASP A 137 -1.28 -41.53 -13.12
C ASP A 137 -0.26 -42.50 -12.49
N LYS A 138 0.42 -42.06 -11.43
CA LYS A 138 1.36 -42.94 -10.69
C LYS A 138 0.61 -44.03 -9.93
N GLU A 139 -0.56 -43.75 -9.36
CA GLU A 139 -1.38 -44.75 -8.68
C GLU A 139 -1.97 -45.75 -9.65
N LEU A 140 -2.49 -45.32 -10.81
CA LEU A 140 -2.98 -46.22 -11.87
C LEU A 140 -1.88 -47.15 -12.37
N LYS A 141 -0.68 -46.66 -12.59
CA LYS A 141 0.47 -47.50 -12.99
C LYS A 141 0.86 -48.50 -11.92
N LYS A 142 0.85 -48.12 -10.64
CA LYS A 142 1.09 -49.03 -9.51
C LYS A 142 0.01 -50.13 -9.43
N PHE A 143 -1.26 -49.79 -9.64
CA PHE A 143 -2.36 -50.74 -9.62
C PHE A 143 -2.25 -51.76 -10.76
N ASP A 144 -1.90 -51.33 -11.94
CA ASP A 144 -1.76 -52.19 -13.11
C ASP A 144 -0.57 -53.18 -12.96
N VAL A 145 0.56 -52.72 -12.42
CA VAL A 145 1.72 -53.54 -12.10
C VAL A 145 1.37 -54.56 -10.99
N SER A 146 0.57 -54.21 -9.99
CA SER A 146 0.15 -55.13 -8.92
C SER A 146 -0.80 -56.20 -9.42
N LYS A 147 -1.68 -55.89 -10.37
CA LYS A 147 -2.60 -56.82 -11.01
C LYS A 147 -1.86 -57.83 -11.89
N LYS A 148 -0.82 -57.37 -12.60
CA LYS A 148 0.03 -58.22 -13.46
C LYS A 148 0.88 -59.25 -12.66
N ARG A 149 1.21 -58.95 -11.41
CA ARG A 149 1.95 -59.83 -10.49
C ARG A 149 1.07 -60.88 -9.80
N ARG A 150 -0.27 -60.72 -9.76
CA ARG A 150 -1.21 -61.63 -9.08
C ARG A 150 -1.77 -62.71 -9.95
N ILE A 151 -1.41 -62.82 -11.24
CA ILE A 151 -1.81 -63.93 -12.08
C ILE A 151 -0.79 -65.09 -11.86
N PRO A 152 -1.17 -66.14 -11.17
CA PRO A 152 -0.30 -67.30 -10.96
C PRO A 152 0.09 -67.91 -12.32
N LYS A 153 1.37 -68.17 -12.50
CA LYS A 153 1.91 -68.75 -13.78
C LYS A 153 1.24 -70.09 -14.14
N ASP A 154 0.65 -70.75 -13.16
CA ASP A 154 -0.08 -72.03 -13.33
C ASP A 154 -1.40 -71.86 -14.10
N PHE A 155 -2.04 -70.71 -14.02
CA PHE A 155 -3.29 -70.45 -14.76
C PHE A 155 -3.06 -70.30 -16.27
N LEU A 156 -1.86 -69.89 -16.69
CA LEU A 156 -1.51 -69.74 -18.10
C LEU A 156 -1.11 -71.10 -18.75
N LYS A 157 -0.65 -72.05 -17.95
CA LYS A 157 -0.36 -73.45 -18.44
C LYS A 157 -1.60 -74.24 -18.74
N LYS A 158 -2.66 -74.10 -17.90
CA LYS A 158 -3.97 -74.75 -18.08
C LYS A 158 -4.67 -74.33 -19.39
N LYS A 159 -4.61 -73.04 -19.75
CA LYS A 159 -5.23 -72.54 -20.98
C LYS A 159 -4.54 -72.99 -22.29
N LYS A 160 -3.26 -73.31 -22.24
CA LYS A 160 -2.54 -73.91 -23.41
C LYS A 160 -2.81 -75.36 -23.63
N ALA A 161 -3.16 -76.10 -22.56
CA ALA A 161 -3.49 -77.58 -22.67
C ALA A 161 -4.95 -77.79 -23.18
N SER A 162 -5.89 -76.84 -22.92
CA SER A 162 -7.28 -76.91 -23.36
C SER A 162 -7.54 -76.48 -24.81
N LYS A 163 -6.51 -76.04 -25.57
CA LYS A 163 -6.62 -75.66 -26.97
C LYS A 163 -6.00 -76.67 -27.94
N LYS A 164 -5.66 -77.88 -27.49
CA LYS A 164 -5.03 -78.97 -28.31
C LYS A 164 -5.85 -80.27 -28.33
N ASN A 165 -7.20 -80.16 -28.10
CA ASN A 165 -8.18 -81.20 -28.41
C ASN A 165 -9.23 -80.58 -29.29
#